data_2e84402d3763306699910a781959ccb9
#
_entry.id   2e84402d3763306699910a781959ccb9
#
_cell.length_a   1.000
_cell.length_b   1.000
_cell.length_c   1.000
_cell.angle_alpha   90.00
_cell.angle_beta   90.00
_cell.angle_gamma   90.00
#
_symmetry.space_group_name_H-M   'P 1'
#
loop_
_entity.id
_entity.type
_entity.pdbx_description
1 polymer ?
#
loop_
_entity_poly.entity_id
_entity_poly.type
_entity_poly.pdbx_seq_one_letter_code
_entity_poly.pdbx_strand_id
1 'polypeptide(L)'
;MRIKSFVIHYVIRWYVVLGFTLVSFTCFGQQEIYGLMYTDNSPVRITIQDGIITGIRKQNRLPKGTPELIIAPGLIDNQVNGFAGVSFCSPDHVLTAQGVRDATYALWKTGVTTYLPTLTTNDPELIKKNLIVLAHMKDEKNLLGSIPGFHMEGPYISPVDGYRGTNSLEYISKPEWDKFLEIYEYSMRSILQVTLAPELEGAMDFIDKCRSRGVVVGLGHHNASPVVISEAVTHGARIATHLGKGLADAVEAHHNPLWPQLSDDRLMISMTCDQFSLTPEEIRVFFRVKGSGNTVITSDVTGYATLPPGEYVSPEGDRIMLTDNGMLRYLNGRVYGSASPLKDGVANIMRVTGCTLAEAITMASTNPAVLYGLSDRGVIEEGKRADLILFRMVKSEMVIEKTYVLGNLVYDAVSSE
;
A
#
# COMPACT_ATOMS: atom_id res chain seq x y z
N MET A 1 31.92 -93.44 -5.84
CA MET A 1 31.69 -92.54 -4.70
C MET A 1 30.79 -91.43 -5.22
N ARG A 2 29.49 -91.44 -4.96
CA ARG A 2 28.49 -90.55 -5.51
C ARG A 2 28.20 -89.44 -4.56
N ILE A 3 28.43 -88.19 -4.95
CA ILE A 3 28.07 -86.98 -4.19
C ILE A 3 26.72 -86.50 -4.75
N LYS A 4 25.71 -86.49 -3.89
CA LYS A 4 24.35 -85.96 -4.23
C LYS A 4 24.36 -84.45 -4.05
N SER A 5 23.96 -83.74 -5.13
CA SER A 5 23.72 -82.33 -5.13
C SER A 5 22.30 -82.05 -4.57
N PHE A 6 22.21 -81.21 -3.51
CA PHE A 6 20.94 -80.65 -3.02
C PHE A 6 20.71 -79.29 -3.66
N VAL A 7 19.65 -79.15 -4.44
CA VAL A 7 19.17 -77.89 -4.97
C VAL A 7 18.09 -77.33 -4.02
N ILE A 8 18.43 -76.21 -3.37
CA ILE A 8 17.48 -75.47 -2.55
C ILE A 8 16.79 -74.40 -3.41
N HIS A 9 15.48 -74.55 -3.58
CA HIS A 9 14.65 -73.53 -4.26
C HIS A 9 14.27 -72.45 -3.24
N TYR A 10 14.76 -71.26 -3.39
CA TYR A 10 14.26 -70.05 -2.70
C TYR A 10 13.08 -69.46 -3.52
N VAL A 11 11.88 -69.54 -2.98
CA VAL A 11 10.68 -68.83 -3.48
C VAL A 11 10.70 -67.45 -2.86
N ILE A 12 11.08 -66.44 -3.64
CA ILE A 12 11.00 -65.03 -3.23
C ILE A 12 9.55 -64.59 -3.49
N ARG A 13 8.77 -64.42 -2.41
CA ARG A 13 7.45 -63.77 -2.45
C ARG A 13 7.64 -62.24 -2.46
N TRP A 14 7.37 -61.60 -3.60
CA TRP A 14 7.24 -60.14 -3.69
C TRP A 14 5.95 -59.71 -3.05
N TYR A 15 5.98 -59.02 -1.91
CA TYR A 15 4.88 -58.24 -1.39
C TYR A 15 4.92 -56.87 -2.07
N VAL A 16 4.02 -56.62 -3.00
CA VAL A 16 3.76 -55.24 -3.51
C VAL A 16 2.94 -54.52 -2.43
N VAL A 17 3.61 -53.71 -1.63
CA VAL A 17 2.93 -52.76 -0.71
C VAL A 17 2.50 -51.57 -1.58
N LEU A 18 1.23 -51.59 -2.02
CA LEU A 18 0.57 -50.37 -2.57
C LEU A 18 0.40 -49.38 -1.39
N GLY A 19 1.33 -48.48 -1.25
CA GLY A 19 1.19 -47.30 -0.43
C GLY A 19 0.15 -46.37 -1.04
N PHE A 20 -1.08 -46.43 -0.57
CA PHE A 20 -2.04 -45.35 -0.79
C PHE A 20 -1.57 -44.13 0.00
N THR A 21 -0.85 -43.22 -0.64
CA THR A 21 -0.71 -41.85 -0.15
C THR A 21 -2.12 -41.22 -0.20
N LEU A 22 -2.78 -41.16 0.94
CA LEU A 22 -3.94 -40.31 1.17
C LEU A 22 -3.46 -38.86 0.98
N VAL A 23 -3.59 -38.33 -0.22
CA VAL A 23 -3.56 -36.90 -0.43
C VAL A 23 -4.81 -36.36 0.25
N SER A 24 -4.64 -35.86 1.47
CA SER A 24 -5.69 -35.13 2.15
C SER A 24 -5.93 -33.85 1.33
N PHE A 25 -6.89 -33.90 0.42
CA PHE A 25 -7.52 -32.70 -0.09
C PHE A 25 -8.22 -32.06 1.11
N THR A 26 -7.60 -31.05 1.70
CA THR A 26 -8.33 -30.11 2.53
C THR A 26 -9.32 -29.43 1.60
N CYS A 27 -10.57 -29.93 1.60
CA CYS A 27 -11.70 -29.27 0.97
C CYS A 27 -11.85 -27.96 1.76
N PHE A 28 -11.31 -26.85 1.24
CA PHE A 28 -11.64 -25.53 1.75
C PHE A 28 -13.13 -25.35 1.54
N GLY A 29 -13.89 -25.36 2.62
CA GLY A 29 -15.34 -25.22 2.57
C GLY A 29 -15.69 -23.88 1.93
N GLN A 30 -16.76 -23.87 1.15
CA GLN A 30 -17.35 -22.64 0.63
C GLN A 30 -17.71 -21.73 1.81
N GLN A 31 -17.17 -20.51 1.82
CA GLN A 31 -17.43 -19.49 2.83
C GLN A 31 -18.45 -18.49 2.28
N GLU A 32 -19.38 -18.06 3.12
CA GLU A 32 -20.32 -17.01 2.79
C GLU A 32 -20.18 -15.82 3.73
N ILE A 33 -20.15 -14.62 3.15
CA ILE A 33 -20.11 -13.36 3.88
C ILE A 33 -21.35 -12.56 3.52
N TYR A 34 -22.00 -12.00 4.53
CA TYR A 34 -23.20 -11.20 4.39
C TYR A 34 -22.97 -9.78 4.89
N GLY A 35 -23.57 -8.79 4.22
CA GLY A 35 -23.53 -7.38 4.61
C GLY A 35 -24.23 -6.49 3.61
N LEU A 36 -23.99 -5.18 3.72
CA LEU A 36 -24.51 -4.14 2.83
C LEU A 36 -23.43 -3.74 1.82
N MET A 37 -23.75 -3.76 0.53
CA MET A 37 -22.79 -3.36 -0.51
C MET A 37 -22.45 -1.87 -0.40
N TYR A 38 -21.17 -1.52 -0.42
CA TYR A 38 -20.67 -0.13 -0.26
C TYR A 38 -21.16 0.84 -1.34
N THR A 39 -21.62 0.33 -2.48
CA THR A 39 -22.07 1.16 -3.61
C THR A 39 -23.51 1.63 -3.47
N ASP A 40 -24.40 0.83 -2.92
CA ASP A 40 -25.85 1.08 -2.92
C ASP A 40 -26.58 0.66 -1.63
N ASN A 41 -25.84 0.23 -0.61
CA ASN A 41 -26.36 -0.31 0.66
C ASN A 41 -27.33 -1.50 0.48
N SER A 42 -27.34 -2.15 -0.69
CA SER A 42 -28.16 -3.35 -0.87
C SER A 42 -27.61 -4.52 -0.06
N PRO A 43 -28.48 -5.30 0.62
CA PRO A 43 -28.07 -6.55 1.25
C PRO A 43 -27.49 -7.51 0.21
N VAL A 44 -26.32 -8.07 0.51
CA VAL A 44 -25.57 -8.95 -0.40
C VAL A 44 -25.03 -10.16 0.34
N ARG A 45 -24.95 -11.27 -0.40
CA ARG A 45 -24.19 -12.46 -0.04
C ARG A 45 -23.02 -12.60 -1.00
N ILE A 46 -21.80 -12.68 -0.47
CA ILE A 46 -20.57 -12.96 -1.20
C ILE A 46 -20.16 -14.39 -0.87
N THR A 47 -19.96 -15.20 -1.89
CA THR A 47 -19.48 -16.57 -1.79
C THR A 47 -18.01 -16.62 -2.14
N ILE A 48 -17.21 -17.27 -1.29
CA ILE A 48 -15.76 -17.38 -1.44
C ILE A 48 -15.38 -18.85 -1.47
N GLN A 49 -14.51 -19.23 -2.38
CA GLN A 49 -13.87 -20.53 -2.44
C GLN A 49 -12.39 -20.36 -2.76
N ASP A 50 -11.52 -21.01 -1.99
CA ASP A 50 -10.06 -20.95 -2.16
C ASP A 50 -9.49 -19.52 -2.23
N GLY A 51 -10.08 -18.61 -1.44
CA GLY A 51 -9.68 -17.20 -1.38
C GLY A 51 -10.20 -16.32 -2.51
N ILE A 52 -10.98 -16.87 -3.44
CA ILE A 52 -11.53 -16.19 -4.62
C ILE A 52 -13.03 -16.00 -4.46
N ILE A 53 -13.55 -14.85 -4.87
CA ILE A 53 -14.99 -14.58 -4.94
C ILE A 53 -15.57 -15.40 -6.09
N THR A 54 -16.50 -16.33 -5.76
CA THR A 54 -17.15 -17.22 -6.73
C THR A 54 -18.61 -16.88 -6.97
N GLY A 55 -19.17 -15.96 -6.19
CA GLY A 55 -20.55 -15.51 -6.40
C GLY A 55 -20.88 -14.27 -5.59
N ILE A 56 -21.65 -13.39 -6.21
CA ILE A 56 -22.20 -12.17 -5.59
C ILE A 56 -23.70 -12.15 -5.85
N ARG A 57 -24.51 -12.22 -4.78
CA ARG A 57 -25.95 -12.25 -4.93
C ARG A 57 -26.65 -11.24 -4.04
N LYS A 58 -27.42 -10.33 -4.63
CA LYS A 58 -28.33 -9.45 -3.88
C LYS A 58 -29.33 -10.27 -3.10
N GLN A 59 -29.63 -9.82 -1.90
CA GLN A 59 -30.59 -10.40 -0.99
C GLN A 59 -31.74 -9.43 -0.75
N ASN A 60 -32.92 -9.92 -0.41
CA ASN A 60 -34.03 -9.06 0.01
C ASN A 60 -33.78 -8.46 1.40
N ARG A 61 -33.05 -9.18 2.25
CA ARG A 61 -32.65 -8.77 3.60
C ARG A 61 -31.44 -9.58 4.07
N LEU A 62 -30.73 -9.08 5.05
CA LEU A 62 -29.72 -9.86 5.75
C LEU A 62 -30.34 -11.01 6.56
N PRO A 63 -29.67 -12.15 6.71
CA PRO A 63 -30.08 -13.22 7.60
C PRO A 63 -30.31 -12.71 9.03
N LYS A 64 -31.25 -13.31 9.74
CA LYS A 64 -31.54 -12.91 11.13
C LYS A 64 -30.31 -13.09 12.02
N GLY A 65 -29.94 -12.03 12.76
CA GLY A 65 -28.76 -12.03 13.64
C GLY A 65 -27.44 -11.62 12.95
N THR A 66 -27.45 -11.36 11.63
CA THR A 66 -26.30 -10.80 10.93
C THR A 66 -26.18 -9.30 11.24
N PRO A 67 -25.02 -8.81 11.71
CA PRO A 67 -24.80 -7.37 11.90
C PRO A 67 -24.93 -6.60 10.57
N GLU A 68 -25.50 -5.42 10.60
CA GLU A 68 -25.57 -4.51 9.44
C GLU A 68 -24.21 -3.83 9.23
N LEU A 69 -23.28 -4.56 8.60
CA LEU A 69 -21.97 -4.07 8.24
C LEU A 69 -21.90 -3.77 6.74
N ILE A 70 -21.22 -2.68 6.38
CA ILE A 70 -20.93 -2.37 5.00
C ILE A 70 -19.77 -3.25 4.54
N ILE A 71 -19.90 -3.85 3.35
CA ILE A 71 -18.83 -4.62 2.70
C ILE A 71 -18.25 -3.77 1.58
N ALA A 72 -16.92 -3.62 1.58
CA ALA A 72 -16.15 -2.98 0.52
C ALA A 72 -14.92 -3.83 0.17
N PRO A 73 -14.27 -3.59 -0.99
CA PRO A 73 -12.95 -4.16 -1.25
C PRO A 73 -11.95 -3.66 -0.20
N GLY A 74 -10.96 -4.47 0.12
CA GLY A 74 -9.89 -4.08 1.02
C GLY A 74 -9.13 -2.85 0.52
N LEU A 75 -8.70 -2.01 1.45
CA LEU A 75 -7.96 -0.80 1.13
C LEU A 75 -6.55 -1.13 0.61
N ILE A 76 -6.08 -0.34 -0.34
CA ILE A 76 -4.75 -0.45 -0.95
C ILE A 76 -4.00 0.85 -0.71
N ASP A 77 -2.95 0.78 0.09
CA ASP A 77 -2.12 1.93 0.44
C ASP A 77 -0.81 1.93 -0.34
N ASN A 78 -0.62 2.92 -1.18
CA ASN A 78 0.54 2.97 -2.08
C ASN A 78 1.77 3.67 -1.49
N GLN A 79 1.69 4.16 -0.25
CA GLN A 79 2.81 4.77 0.45
C GLN A 79 2.71 4.56 1.96
N VAL A 80 3.49 3.59 2.47
CA VAL A 80 3.58 3.26 3.88
C VAL A 80 5.06 3.26 4.28
N ASN A 81 5.50 4.30 4.98
CA ASN A 81 6.90 4.45 5.42
C ASN A 81 7.19 3.61 6.68
N GLY A 82 6.13 3.21 7.37
CA GLY A 82 6.16 2.39 8.56
C GLY A 82 4.80 2.29 9.21
N PHE A 83 4.65 1.42 10.22
CA PHE A 83 3.41 1.28 10.97
C PHE A 83 3.63 0.61 12.33
N ALA A 84 2.88 1.01 13.35
CA ALA A 84 2.85 0.38 14.67
C ALA A 84 4.24 0.16 15.30
N GLY A 85 5.08 1.18 15.29
CA GLY A 85 6.43 1.15 15.85
C GLY A 85 7.51 0.61 14.90
N VAL A 86 7.12 0.16 13.70
CA VAL A 86 8.05 -0.34 12.67
C VAL A 86 8.26 0.73 11.61
N SER A 87 9.52 1.01 11.24
CA SER A 87 9.87 1.82 10.07
C SER A 87 10.50 0.94 9.00
N PHE A 88 10.15 1.17 7.74
CA PHE A 88 10.76 0.45 6.62
C PHE A 88 12.09 1.06 6.18
N CYS A 89 12.42 2.27 6.62
CA CYS A 89 13.66 2.95 6.27
C CYS A 89 14.17 3.86 7.40
N SER A 90 14.28 3.33 8.64
CA SER A 90 14.89 4.08 9.74
C SER A 90 16.41 3.90 9.74
N PRO A 91 17.20 4.99 9.86
CA PRO A 91 18.64 4.88 9.98
C PRO A 91 19.08 4.15 11.26
N ASP A 92 18.30 4.19 12.32
CA ASP A 92 18.65 3.63 13.63
C ASP A 92 18.39 2.12 13.75
N HIS A 93 17.57 1.54 12.86
CA HIS A 93 17.13 0.15 12.98
C HIS A 93 17.07 -0.54 11.62
N VAL A 94 17.82 -1.63 11.49
CA VAL A 94 17.66 -2.54 10.36
C VAL A 94 16.29 -3.23 10.47
N LEU A 95 15.53 -3.21 9.40
CA LEU A 95 14.24 -3.88 9.32
C LEU A 95 14.40 -5.40 9.56
N THR A 96 13.46 -5.97 10.29
CA THR A 96 13.42 -7.41 10.56
C THR A 96 12.19 -8.06 9.93
N ALA A 97 12.27 -9.36 9.65
CA ALA A 97 11.12 -10.13 9.18
C ALA A 97 9.94 -10.06 10.16
N GLN A 98 10.21 -10.06 11.47
CA GLN A 98 9.17 -9.90 12.49
C GLN A 98 8.53 -8.53 12.42
N GLY A 99 9.31 -7.46 12.27
CA GLY A 99 8.77 -6.10 12.09
C GLY A 99 7.84 -5.99 10.89
N VAL A 100 8.19 -6.61 9.75
CA VAL A 100 7.29 -6.63 8.57
C VAL A 100 5.96 -7.34 8.88
N ARG A 101 5.99 -8.48 9.62
CA ARG A 101 4.76 -9.16 10.06
C ARG A 101 3.93 -8.28 10.97
N ASP A 102 4.55 -7.67 11.98
CA ASP A 102 3.86 -6.85 12.98
C ASP A 102 3.19 -5.64 12.31
N ALA A 103 3.89 -4.95 11.41
CA ALA A 103 3.34 -3.85 10.63
C ALA A 103 2.17 -4.32 9.74
N THR A 104 2.30 -5.47 9.06
CA THR A 104 1.24 -6.02 8.21
C THR A 104 -0.01 -6.37 9.02
N TYR A 105 0.16 -7.05 10.16
CA TYR A 105 -0.97 -7.44 11.02
C TYR A 105 -1.66 -6.21 11.62
N ALA A 106 -0.90 -5.16 11.95
CA ALA A 106 -1.47 -3.91 12.41
C ALA A 106 -2.22 -3.16 11.29
N LEU A 107 -1.72 -3.16 10.06
CA LEU A 107 -2.40 -2.60 8.88
C LEU A 107 -3.72 -3.32 8.60
N TRP A 108 -3.78 -4.64 8.72
CA TRP A 108 -5.03 -5.39 8.54
C TRP A 108 -6.14 -4.93 9.51
N LYS A 109 -5.79 -4.54 10.74
CA LYS A 109 -6.76 -3.99 11.72
C LYS A 109 -7.36 -2.67 11.25
N THR A 110 -6.72 -1.98 10.33
CA THR A 110 -7.20 -0.72 9.74
C THR A 110 -7.88 -0.90 8.38
N GLY A 111 -8.07 -2.16 7.93
CA GLY A 111 -8.71 -2.48 6.66
C GLY A 111 -7.78 -2.41 5.45
N VAL A 112 -6.50 -2.13 5.63
CA VAL A 112 -5.50 -2.17 4.56
C VAL A 112 -5.12 -3.62 4.29
N THR A 113 -5.54 -4.16 3.14
CA THR A 113 -5.28 -5.55 2.72
C THR A 113 -4.07 -5.65 1.81
N THR A 114 -3.70 -4.54 1.19
CA THR A 114 -2.56 -4.45 0.27
C THR A 114 -1.84 -3.13 0.51
N TYR A 115 -0.51 -3.14 0.54
CA TYR A 115 0.27 -1.91 0.69
C TYR A 115 1.64 -2.02 0.05
N LEU A 116 2.22 -0.86 -0.28
CA LEU A 116 3.60 -0.75 -0.73
C LEU A 116 4.48 -0.24 0.42
N PRO A 117 5.30 -1.11 1.03
CA PRO A 117 6.38 -0.62 1.90
C PRO A 117 7.21 0.40 1.15
N THR A 118 7.39 1.57 1.76
CA THR A 118 8.07 2.71 1.15
C THR A 118 9.42 2.94 1.78
N LEU A 119 10.46 2.97 0.95
CA LEU A 119 11.81 3.30 1.36
C LEU A 119 12.10 4.72 0.90
N THR A 120 12.33 5.60 1.86
CA THR A 120 12.69 7.01 1.62
C THR A 120 14.19 7.16 1.37
N THR A 121 14.61 8.35 0.95
CA THR A 121 16.02 8.70 0.73
C THR A 121 16.86 8.45 1.99
N ASN A 122 17.82 7.54 1.91
CA ASN A 122 18.66 7.12 3.03
C ASN A 122 20.00 6.52 2.55
N ASP A 123 20.83 6.06 3.48
CA ASP A 123 22.06 5.31 3.19
C ASP A 123 21.76 4.13 2.24
N PRO A 124 22.43 4.05 1.08
CA PRO A 124 22.22 2.99 0.10
C PRO A 124 22.41 1.57 0.67
N GLU A 125 23.33 1.38 1.61
CA GLU A 125 23.52 0.07 2.25
C GLU A 125 22.37 -0.30 3.19
N LEU A 126 21.77 0.66 3.86
CA LEU A 126 20.55 0.45 4.65
C LEU A 126 19.37 0.10 3.74
N ILE A 127 19.15 0.86 2.66
CA ILE A 127 18.11 0.59 1.67
C ILE A 127 18.25 -0.83 1.11
N LYS A 128 19.44 -1.22 0.72
CA LYS A 128 19.75 -2.57 0.23
C LYS A 128 19.40 -3.66 1.25
N LYS A 129 19.85 -3.51 2.50
CA LYS A 129 19.55 -4.48 3.57
C LYS A 129 18.05 -4.62 3.79
N ASN A 130 17.32 -3.50 3.85
CA ASN A 130 15.88 -3.51 4.08
C ASN A 130 15.11 -4.07 2.88
N LEU A 131 15.52 -3.77 1.64
CA LEU A 131 14.95 -4.36 0.43
C LEU A 131 15.10 -5.88 0.38
N ILE A 132 16.25 -6.41 0.79
CA ILE A 132 16.46 -7.87 0.87
C ILE A 132 15.47 -8.51 1.84
N VAL A 133 15.26 -7.91 3.02
CA VAL A 133 14.26 -8.39 3.98
C VAL A 133 12.85 -8.32 3.38
N LEU A 134 12.47 -7.18 2.81
CA LEU A 134 11.15 -6.97 2.21
C LEU A 134 10.89 -7.93 1.04
N ALA A 135 11.89 -8.16 0.18
CA ALA A 135 11.79 -9.06 -0.96
C ALA A 135 11.50 -10.51 -0.52
N HIS A 136 12.11 -10.97 0.57
CA HIS A 136 11.82 -12.27 1.15
C HIS A 136 10.44 -12.32 1.80
N MET A 137 10.07 -11.24 2.50
CA MET A 137 8.79 -11.15 3.19
C MET A 137 7.59 -11.04 2.24
N LYS A 138 7.77 -10.43 1.06
CA LYS A 138 6.72 -10.32 0.03
C LYS A 138 6.11 -11.68 -0.32
N ASP A 139 6.91 -12.72 -0.37
CA ASP A 139 6.50 -14.07 -0.73
C ASP A 139 6.16 -14.95 0.48
N GLU A 140 6.18 -14.39 1.70
CA GLU A 140 5.79 -15.11 2.90
C GLU A 140 4.29 -15.44 2.89
N LYS A 141 3.97 -16.74 2.99
CA LYS A 141 2.59 -17.23 2.89
C LYS A 141 1.63 -16.63 3.91
N ASN A 142 2.11 -16.34 5.13
CA ASN A 142 1.30 -15.77 6.20
C ASN A 142 0.89 -14.32 5.93
N LEU A 143 1.58 -13.61 5.03
CA LEU A 143 1.21 -12.26 4.61
C LEU A 143 0.20 -12.25 3.46
N LEU A 144 -0.19 -13.42 2.96
CA LEU A 144 -1.31 -13.61 2.02
C LEU A 144 -1.21 -12.73 0.76
N GLY A 145 0.00 -12.29 0.38
CA GLY A 145 0.23 -11.41 -0.76
C GLY A 145 -0.20 -9.95 -0.53
N SER A 146 -0.20 -9.49 0.72
CA SER A 146 -0.49 -8.09 1.06
C SER A 146 0.59 -7.12 0.58
N ILE A 147 1.79 -7.59 0.28
CA ILE A 147 2.90 -6.78 -0.25
C ILE A 147 3.12 -7.19 -1.71
N PRO A 148 2.52 -6.52 -2.71
CA PRO A 148 2.73 -6.85 -4.12
C PRO A 148 4.10 -6.37 -4.63
N GLY A 149 4.68 -5.38 -3.98
CA GLY A 149 5.97 -4.76 -4.31
C GLY A 149 6.24 -3.55 -3.44
N PHE A 150 7.20 -2.72 -3.86
CA PHE A 150 7.75 -1.65 -3.04
C PHE A 150 7.67 -0.29 -3.75
N HIS A 151 7.65 0.77 -2.93
CA HIS A 151 7.79 2.14 -3.38
C HIS A 151 9.16 2.67 -2.94
N MET A 152 9.92 3.22 -3.89
CA MET A 152 11.16 3.96 -3.65
C MET A 152 10.86 5.45 -3.73
N GLU A 153 10.87 6.17 -2.61
CA GLU A 153 10.71 7.62 -2.56
C GLU A 153 12.08 8.28 -2.52
N GLY A 154 12.54 8.67 -3.68
CA GLY A 154 13.93 9.08 -3.90
C GLY A 154 14.86 7.88 -4.17
N PRO A 155 16.19 8.08 -4.10
CA PRO A 155 16.92 9.29 -3.69
C PRO A 155 16.95 10.41 -4.74
N TYR A 156 16.24 10.29 -5.82
CA TYR A 156 16.24 11.16 -6.99
C TYR A 156 15.29 12.36 -6.82
N ILE A 157 15.40 13.07 -5.70
CA ILE A 157 14.53 14.19 -5.34
C ILE A 157 15.28 15.51 -5.37
N SER A 158 14.55 16.64 -5.36
CA SER A 158 15.16 17.97 -5.38
C SER A 158 16.05 18.21 -4.15
N PRO A 159 17.28 18.70 -4.32
CA PRO A 159 18.12 19.08 -3.20
C PRO A 159 17.72 20.42 -2.55
N VAL A 160 16.77 21.13 -3.16
CA VAL A 160 16.36 22.48 -2.73
C VAL A 160 15.53 22.41 -1.45
N ASP A 161 15.88 23.23 -0.47
CA ASP A 161 15.12 23.38 0.78
C ASP A 161 13.65 23.72 0.49
N GLY A 162 12.75 23.12 1.30
CA GLY A 162 11.31 23.20 1.10
C GLY A 162 10.75 22.11 0.17
N TYR A 163 11.51 21.65 -0.83
CA TYR A 163 11.09 20.56 -1.72
C TYR A 163 11.60 19.18 -1.26
N ARG A 164 12.83 19.10 -0.73
CA ARG A 164 13.38 17.83 -0.25
C ARG A 164 12.68 17.26 1.00
N GLY A 165 11.83 18.03 1.65
CA GLY A 165 11.19 17.61 2.91
C GLY A 165 12.24 17.41 4.03
N THR A 166 12.11 16.28 4.75
CA THR A 166 13.05 15.87 5.81
C THR A 166 14.24 15.05 5.29
N ASN A 167 14.32 14.79 3.97
CA ASN A 167 15.36 13.95 3.40
C ASN A 167 16.74 14.60 3.51
N SER A 168 17.75 13.81 3.91
CA SER A 168 19.13 14.28 4.03
C SER A 168 19.75 14.59 2.67
N LEU A 169 20.43 15.76 2.56
CA LEU A 169 21.17 16.13 1.35
C LEU A 169 22.28 15.12 1.01
N GLU A 170 22.83 14.45 2.01
CA GLU A 170 23.91 13.48 1.84
C GLU A 170 23.57 12.34 0.89
N TYR A 171 22.30 11.92 0.89
CA TYR A 171 21.84 10.75 0.13
C TYR A 171 21.06 11.11 -1.13
N ILE A 172 20.76 12.41 -1.34
CA ILE A 172 20.09 12.87 -2.56
C ILE A 172 21.06 12.73 -3.75
N SER A 173 20.57 12.17 -4.84
CA SER A 173 21.36 12.00 -6.06
C SER A 173 20.50 12.21 -7.30
N LYS A 174 21.17 12.42 -8.44
CA LYS A 174 20.50 12.37 -9.73
C LYS A 174 20.14 10.93 -10.12
N PRO A 175 19.14 10.72 -10.98
CA PRO A 175 18.79 9.40 -11.46
C PRO A 175 19.95 8.76 -12.26
N GLU A 176 20.45 7.64 -11.77
CA GLU A 176 21.49 6.85 -12.42
C GLU A 176 20.94 5.42 -12.63
N TRP A 177 20.70 5.09 -13.88
CA TRP A 177 20.01 3.83 -14.22
C TRP A 177 20.72 2.57 -13.71
N ASP A 178 22.04 2.50 -13.85
CA ASP A 178 22.80 1.31 -13.46
C ASP A 178 22.75 1.08 -11.93
N LYS A 179 22.81 2.17 -11.14
CA LYS A 179 22.62 2.08 -9.68
C LYS A 179 21.21 1.67 -9.30
N PHE A 180 20.20 2.22 -10.00
CA PHE A 180 18.82 1.80 -9.78
C PHE A 180 18.62 0.33 -10.15
N LEU A 181 19.20 -0.13 -11.25
CA LEU A 181 19.08 -1.52 -11.69
C LEU A 181 19.66 -2.49 -10.63
N GLU A 182 20.76 -2.13 -9.98
CA GLU A 182 21.31 -2.91 -8.87
C GLU A 182 20.29 -3.00 -7.71
N ILE A 183 19.69 -1.89 -7.29
CA ILE A 183 18.65 -1.85 -6.26
C ILE A 183 17.42 -2.67 -6.70
N TYR A 184 17.02 -2.56 -7.95
CA TYR A 184 15.90 -3.30 -8.52
C TYR A 184 16.13 -4.82 -8.48
N GLU A 185 17.36 -5.29 -8.73
CA GLU A 185 17.71 -6.70 -8.59
C GLU A 185 17.67 -7.18 -7.11
N TYR A 186 18.16 -6.37 -6.15
CA TYR A 186 18.04 -6.70 -4.72
C TYR A 186 16.58 -6.78 -4.25
N SER A 187 15.69 -6.01 -4.85
CA SER A 187 14.24 -6.08 -4.59
C SER A 187 13.57 -7.31 -5.21
N MET A 188 14.31 -8.21 -5.84
CA MET A 188 13.79 -9.29 -6.68
C MET A 188 12.84 -8.74 -7.76
N ARG A 189 13.19 -7.59 -8.34
CA ARG A 189 12.43 -6.87 -9.38
C ARG A 189 11.01 -6.49 -8.95
N SER A 190 10.84 -6.20 -7.66
CA SER A 190 9.53 -5.93 -7.06
C SER A 190 9.30 -4.45 -6.74
N ILE A 191 10.15 -3.53 -7.23
CA ILE A 191 9.85 -2.10 -7.14
C ILE A 191 8.71 -1.80 -8.12
N LEU A 192 7.57 -1.37 -7.60
CA LEU A 192 6.39 -1.01 -8.39
C LEU A 192 6.30 0.49 -8.65
N GLN A 193 6.87 1.31 -7.75
CA GLN A 193 6.88 2.77 -7.91
C GLN A 193 8.25 3.35 -7.54
N VAL A 194 8.64 4.37 -8.30
CA VAL A 194 9.73 5.29 -7.94
C VAL A 194 9.20 6.71 -7.96
N THR A 195 9.42 7.46 -6.89
CA THR A 195 9.13 8.90 -6.84
C THR A 195 10.40 9.68 -7.08
N LEU A 196 10.36 10.65 -8.01
CA LEU A 196 11.50 11.46 -8.39
C LEU A 196 11.15 12.92 -8.72
N ALA A 197 12.17 13.76 -8.73
CA ALA A 197 12.16 15.14 -9.18
C ALA A 197 12.53 15.16 -10.68
N PRO A 198 11.60 15.52 -11.58
CA PRO A 198 11.83 15.43 -13.03
C PRO A 198 12.81 16.49 -13.57
N GLU A 199 13.12 17.56 -12.81
CA GLU A 199 14.10 18.56 -13.18
C GLU A 199 15.56 18.08 -13.07
N LEU A 200 15.79 16.93 -12.46
CA LEU A 200 17.14 16.39 -12.31
C LEU A 200 17.69 15.86 -13.65
N GLU A 201 18.99 16.08 -13.86
CA GLU A 201 19.68 15.56 -15.04
C GLU A 201 19.50 14.04 -15.19
N GLY A 202 19.08 13.59 -16.38
CA GLY A 202 18.87 12.17 -16.69
C GLY A 202 17.47 11.66 -16.33
N ALA A 203 16.58 12.48 -15.73
CA ALA A 203 15.26 12.05 -15.30
C ALA A 203 14.40 11.51 -16.43
N MET A 204 14.40 12.12 -17.62
CA MET A 204 13.56 11.68 -18.74
C MET A 204 13.94 10.28 -19.25
N ASP A 205 15.25 10.04 -19.46
CA ASP A 205 15.75 8.70 -19.84
C ASP A 205 15.45 7.64 -18.76
N PHE A 206 15.55 8.04 -17.47
CA PHE A 206 15.21 7.17 -16.35
C PHE A 206 13.72 6.83 -16.33
N ILE A 207 12.82 7.79 -16.58
CA ILE A 207 11.36 7.59 -16.67
C ILE A 207 11.03 6.60 -17.79
N ASP A 208 11.61 6.76 -18.98
CA ASP A 208 11.41 5.83 -20.10
C ASP A 208 11.85 4.41 -19.74
N LYS A 209 12.98 4.25 -19.09
CA LYS A 209 13.50 2.95 -18.64
C LYS A 209 12.62 2.32 -17.55
N CYS A 210 12.12 3.08 -16.61
CA CYS A 210 11.14 2.62 -15.61
C CYS A 210 9.86 2.13 -16.29
N ARG A 211 9.27 2.96 -17.17
CA ARG A 211 8.08 2.61 -17.93
C ARG A 211 8.26 1.31 -18.73
N SER A 212 9.39 1.11 -19.36
CA SER A 212 9.68 -0.11 -20.14
C SER A 212 9.69 -1.39 -19.30
N ARG A 213 9.83 -1.27 -17.98
CA ARG A 213 9.80 -2.36 -17.00
C ARG A 213 8.50 -2.46 -16.21
N GLY A 214 7.52 -1.61 -16.52
CA GLY A 214 6.26 -1.56 -15.78
C GLY A 214 6.38 -0.91 -14.39
N VAL A 215 7.48 -0.20 -14.11
CA VAL A 215 7.64 0.57 -12.87
C VAL A 215 6.93 1.90 -13.04
N VAL A 216 5.99 2.19 -12.16
CA VAL A 216 5.27 3.47 -12.11
C VAL A 216 6.22 4.56 -11.66
N VAL A 217 6.25 5.68 -12.38
CA VAL A 217 6.99 6.85 -11.95
C VAL A 217 6.04 7.88 -11.37
N GLY A 218 6.30 8.25 -10.12
CA GLY A 218 5.67 9.36 -9.41
C GLY A 218 6.54 10.62 -9.49
N LEU A 219 5.91 11.79 -9.62
CA LEU A 219 6.56 13.08 -9.47
C LEU A 219 6.31 13.59 -8.05
N GLY A 220 7.38 13.79 -7.28
CA GLY A 220 7.29 14.26 -5.91
C GLY A 220 8.61 14.86 -5.43
N HIS A 221 8.55 15.70 -4.40
CA HIS A 221 9.73 16.36 -3.86
C HIS A 221 10.52 17.12 -4.93
N HIS A 222 9.84 17.94 -5.75
CA HIS A 222 10.43 18.58 -6.92
C HIS A 222 10.04 20.06 -7.06
N ASN A 223 10.89 20.83 -7.75
CA ASN A 223 10.66 22.22 -8.13
C ASN A 223 10.64 22.38 -9.66
N ALA A 224 10.09 21.39 -10.36
CA ALA A 224 10.09 21.37 -11.81
C ALA A 224 9.16 22.44 -12.41
N SER A 225 9.59 23.01 -13.53
CA SER A 225 8.76 23.93 -14.31
C SER A 225 7.60 23.20 -15.02
N PRO A 226 6.56 23.92 -15.44
CA PRO A 226 5.43 23.33 -16.19
C PRO A 226 5.87 22.53 -17.44
N VAL A 227 6.90 23.02 -18.14
CA VAL A 227 7.43 22.36 -19.34
C VAL A 227 8.04 21.00 -18.98
N VAL A 228 8.89 20.97 -17.94
CA VAL A 228 9.54 19.74 -17.46
C VAL A 228 8.54 18.72 -16.95
N ILE A 229 7.49 19.14 -16.23
CA ILE A 229 6.43 18.25 -15.77
C ILE A 229 5.68 17.65 -16.96
N SER A 230 5.29 18.46 -17.96
CA SER A 230 4.61 17.96 -19.16
C SER A 230 5.48 16.99 -19.96
N GLU A 231 6.80 17.24 -20.03
CA GLU A 231 7.77 16.33 -20.64
C GLU A 231 7.84 15.00 -19.88
N ALA A 232 7.96 15.04 -18.55
CA ALA A 232 7.98 13.83 -17.70
C ALA A 232 6.71 12.98 -17.88
N VAL A 233 5.53 13.59 -17.96
CA VAL A 233 4.27 12.89 -18.24
C VAL A 233 4.29 12.25 -19.64
N THR A 234 4.84 12.93 -20.62
CA THR A 234 4.98 12.40 -21.99
C THR A 234 5.92 11.19 -22.03
N HIS A 235 7.00 11.20 -21.28
CA HIS A 235 7.93 10.07 -21.10
C HIS A 235 7.31 8.93 -20.30
N GLY A 236 6.30 9.17 -19.46
CA GLY A 236 5.55 8.10 -18.80
C GLY A 236 5.37 8.23 -17.30
N ALA A 237 5.62 9.40 -16.71
CA ALA A 237 5.19 9.66 -15.34
C ALA A 237 3.66 9.55 -15.23
N ARG A 238 3.16 8.90 -14.16
CA ARG A 238 1.75 8.50 -14.05
C ARG A 238 1.03 9.10 -12.86
N ILE A 239 1.75 9.54 -11.81
CA ILE A 239 1.15 10.04 -10.59
C ILE A 239 1.96 11.19 -9.99
N ALA A 240 1.30 12.22 -9.48
CA ALA A 240 1.91 13.17 -8.57
C ALA A 240 1.87 12.59 -7.16
N THR A 241 3.02 12.36 -6.57
CA THR A 241 3.17 11.76 -5.24
C THR A 241 2.77 12.77 -4.18
N HIS A 242 1.84 12.39 -3.28
CA HIS A 242 1.31 13.19 -2.16
C HIS A 242 1.22 14.71 -2.49
N LEU A 243 0.48 15.03 -3.57
CA LEU A 243 0.37 16.40 -4.09
C LEU A 243 0.07 17.42 -2.98
N GLY A 244 0.84 18.49 -2.94
CA GLY A 244 0.77 19.52 -1.88
C GLY A 244 1.74 19.28 -0.72
N LYS A 245 2.28 18.06 -0.55
CA LYS A 245 3.42 17.79 0.35
C LYS A 245 4.74 17.82 -0.44
N GLY A 246 5.88 17.94 0.25
CA GLY A 246 7.17 18.08 -0.44
C GLY A 246 7.24 19.32 -1.34
N LEU A 247 6.54 20.37 -0.95
CA LEU A 247 6.46 21.68 -1.59
C LEU A 247 6.93 22.75 -0.60
N ALA A 248 7.62 23.77 -1.09
CA ALA A 248 8.03 24.89 -0.25
C ALA A 248 6.82 25.69 0.24
N ASP A 249 6.89 26.21 1.48
CA ASP A 249 5.81 27.01 2.11
C ASP A 249 5.49 28.29 1.29
N ALA A 250 6.46 28.79 0.51
CA ALA A 250 6.28 29.92 -0.39
C ALA A 250 6.70 29.50 -1.81
N VAL A 251 5.76 29.59 -2.74
CA VAL A 251 5.99 29.27 -4.16
C VAL A 251 5.58 30.44 -5.04
N GLU A 252 6.13 30.50 -6.25
CA GLU A 252 5.73 31.50 -7.24
C GLU A 252 4.28 31.26 -7.67
N ALA A 253 3.48 32.32 -7.76
CA ALA A 253 2.03 32.24 -7.92
C ALA A 253 1.59 31.51 -9.20
N HIS A 254 2.33 31.72 -10.31
CA HIS A 254 1.92 31.24 -11.63
C HIS A 254 2.79 30.09 -12.16
N HIS A 255 4.06 30.00 -11.73
CA HIS A 255 5.04 29.03 -12.23
C HIS A 255 5.51 28.09 -11.13
N ASN A 256 4.57 27.44 -10.45
CA ASN A 256 4.86 26.45 -9.41
C ASN A 256 4.44 25.03 -9.86
N PRO A 257 4.92 24.00 -9.18
CA PRO A 257 4.64 22.62 -9.57
C PRO A 257 3.18 22.19 -9.47
N LEU A 258 2.32 22.86 -8.70
CA LEU A 258 0.94 22.42 -8.46
C LEU A 258 0.07 22.50 -9.72
N TRP A 259 0.09 23.64 -10.41
CA TRP A 259 -0.82 23.88 -11.53
C TRP A 259 -0.64 22.90 -12.68
N PRO A 260 0.57 22.60 -13.16
CA PRO A 260 0.75 21.63 -14.26
C PRO A 260 0.36 20.21 -13.85
N GLN A 261 0.60 19.80 -12.61
CA GLN A 261 0.21 18.48 -12.13
C GLN A 261 -1.33 18.37 -11.99
N LEU A 262 -1.98 19.42 -11.55
CA LEU A 262 -3.45 19.46 -11.47
C LEU A 262 -4.11 19.49 -12.84
N SER A 263 -3.55 20.23 -13.81
CA SER A 263 -4.17 20.45 -15.11
C SER A 263 -3.94 19.34 -16.13
N ASP A 264 -3.01 18.42 -15.91
CA ASP A 264 -2.74 17.31 -16.85
C ASP A 264 -3.61 16.09 -16.50
N ASP A 265 -4.61 15.81 -17.33
CA ASP A 265 -5.54 14.68 -17.11
C ASP A 265 -4.88 13.29 -17.25
N ARG A 266 -3.68 13.21 -17.83
CA ARG A 266 -2.91 11.97 -17.95
C ARG A 266 -2.21 11.58 -16.65
N LEU A 267 -2.05 12.55 -15.73
CA LEU A 267 -1.36 12.39 -14.46
C LEU A 267 -2.39 12.22 -13.34
N MET A 268 -2.40 11.07 -12.69
CA MET A 268 -3.12 10.88 -11.43
C MET A 268 -2.46 11.71 -10.31
N ILE A 269 -3.17 11.89 -9.22
CA ILE A 269 -2.58 12.44 -7.99
C ILE A 269 -2.78 11.47 -6.83
N SER A 270 -1.82 11.37 -5.91
CA SER A 270 -2.09 10.87 -4.57
C SER A 270 -2.25 12.02 -3.58
N MET A 271 -3.15 11.85 -2.63
CA MET A 271 -3.42 12.83 -1.57
C MET A 271 -3.38 12.19 -0.20
N THR A 272 -2.66 12.83 0.72
CA THR A 272 -2.68 12.47 2.14
C THR A 272 -3.83 13.22 2.82
N CYS A 273 -4.95 12.53 3.00
CA CYS A 273 -6.19 13.12 3.56
C CYS A 273 -6.29 12.93 5.09
N ASP A 274 -5.18 13.05 5.81
CA ASP A 274 -5.06 12.79 7.25
C ASP A 274 -5.56 13.92 8.17
N GLN A 275 -6.16 14.98 7.64
CA GLN A 275 -6.62 16.21 8.30
C GLN A 275 -5.48 17.20 8.69
N PHE A 276 -4.21 16.84 8.51
CA PHE A 276 -3.07 17.64 8.97
C PHE A 276 -2.13 18.01 7.83
N SER A 277 -1.96 17.13 6.86
CA SER A 277 -1.05 17.31 5.72
C SER A 277 -1.55 18.29 4.67
N LEU A 278 -2.86 18.31 4.45
CA LEU A 278 -3.53 19.20 3.52
C LEU A 278 -4.69 19.92 4.23
N THR A 279 -4.91 21.18 3.85
CA THR A 279 -6.10 21.91 4.31
C THR A 279 -7.37 21.36 3.65
N PRO A 280 -8.55 21.56 4.26
CA PRO A 280 -9.81 21.18 3.62
C PRO A 280 -10.04 21.86 2.25
N GLU A 281 -9.49 23.05 2.05
CA GLU A 281 -9.57 23.83 0.79
C GLU A 281 -8.75 23.15 -0.30
N GLU A 282 -7.52 22.73 -0.01
CA GLU A 282 -6.65 22.00 -0.94
C GLU A 282 -7.28 20.68 -1.35
N ILE A 283 -7.77 19.87 -0.39
CA ILE A 283 -8.47 18.61 -0.66
C ILE A 283 -9.66 18.84 -1.60
N ARG A 284 -10.50 19.88 -1.34
CA ARG A 284 -11.66 20.19 -2.20
C ARG A 284 -11.23 20.59 -3.61
N VAL A 285 -10.21 21.45 -3.74
CA VAL A 285 -9.75 21.91 -5.06
C VAL A 285 -9.15 20.76 -5.85
N PHE A 286 -8.26 19.98 -5.24
CA PHE A 286 -7.62 18.84 -5.90
C PHE A 286 -8.64 17.80 -6.36
N PHE A 287 -9.57 17.44 -5.48
CA PHE A 287 -10.66 16.51 -5.84
C PHE A 287 -11.56 17.06 -6.94
N ARG A 288 -11.94 18.34 -6.91
CA ARG A 288 -12.78 18.94 -7.96
C ARG A 288 -12.12 18.95 -9.33
N VAL A 289 -10.80 19.15 -9.37
CA VAL A 289 -10.04 19.18 -10.62
C VAL A 289 -9.81 17.77 -11.15
N LYS A 290 -9.42 16.82 -10.31
CA LYS A 290 -9.04 15.46 -10.71
C LYS A 290 -10.19 14.46 -10.73
N GLY A 291 -11.20 14.69 -9.91
CA GLY A 291 -12.31 13.74 -9.72
C GLY A 291 -11.87 12.45 -9.04
N SER A 292 -12.84 11.60 -8.73
CA SER A 292 -12.59 10.31 -8.11
C SER A 292 -11.81 9.34 -8.99
N GLY A 293 -11.86 9.46 -10.30
CA GLY A 293 -11.19 8.57 -11.25
C GLY A 293 -9.66 8.78 -11.37
N ASN A 294 -9.16 10.00 -11.10
CA ASN A 294 -7.74 10.35 -11.23
C ASN A 294 -7.08 10.67 -9.88
N THR A 295 -7.71 10.27 -8.79
CA THR A 295 -7.21 10.48 -7.43
C THR A 295 -6.95 9.15 -6.74
N VAL A 296 -5.84 9.03 -6.03
CA VAL A 296 -5.50 7.97 -5.07
C VAL A 296 -5.45 8.60 -3.68
N ILE A 297 -6.11 8.00 -2.70
CA ILE A 297 -5.89 8.35 -1.29
C ILE A 297 -4.72 7.51 -0.81
N THR A 298 -3.71 8.15 -0.23
CA THR A 298 -2.57 7.50 0.41
C THR A 298 -2.50 7.91 1.87
N SER A 299 -1.98 7.04 2.73
CA SER A 299 -1.75 7.43 4.12
C SER A 299 -0.46 8.22 4.29
N ASP A 300 0.56 7.88 3.51
CA ASP A 300 1.94 8.38 3.69
C ASP A 300 2.38 8.25 5.17
N VAL A 301 1.95 7.15 5.77
CA VAL A 301 2.02 6.92 7.21
C VAL A 301 3.41 6.50 7.64
N THR A 302 3.80 6.96 8.83
CA THR A 302 5.08 6.63 9.47
C THR A 302 4.92 5.54 10.53
N GLY A 303 6.04 5.05 11.07
CA GLY A 303 6.05 4.08 12.17
C GLY A 303 5.35 4.53 13.45
N TYR A 304 5.03 5.81 13.57
CA TYR A 304 4.35 6.35 14.76
C TYR A 304 2.83 6.12 14.76
N ALA A 305 2.25 5.67 13.65
CA ALA A 305 0.82 5.36 13.59
C ALA A 305 0.44 4.30 14.63
N THR A 306 -0.67 4.52 15.29
CA THR A 306 -1.23 3.65 16.35
C THR A 306 -0.41 3.57 17.64
N LEU A 307 0.70 4.28 17.75
CA LEU A 307 1.40 4.42 19.02
C LEU A 307 0.61 5.33 19.98
N PRO A 308 0.82 5.21 21.31
CA PRO A 308 0.22 6.12 22.28
C PRO A 308 0.59 7.57 21.99
N PRO A 309 -0.30 8.54 22.23
CA PRO A 309 0.07 9.96 22.22
C PRO A 309 1.23 10.24 23.19
N GLY A 310 2.16 11.11 22.78
CA GLY A 310 3.34 11.44 23.60
C GLY A 310 4.48 12.04 22.78
N GLU A 311 5.57 12.34 23.47
CA GLU A 311 6.81 12.77 22.84
C GLU A 311 7.63 11.56 22.38
N TYR A 312 8.22 11.71 21.18
CA TYR A 312 9.12 10.74 20.57
C TYR A 312 10.36 11.45 20.06
N VAL A 313 11.38 10.68 19.72
CA VAL A 313 12.56 11.17 19.02
C VAL A 313 12.52 10.60 17.59
N SER A 314 12.65 11.49 16.62
CA SER A 314 12.72 11.05 15.22
C SER A 314 14.06 10.37 14.91
N PRO A 315 14.16 9.60 13.81
CA PRO A 315 15.42 9.00 13.37
C PRO A 315 16.54 10.04 13.14
N GLU A 316 16.18 11.28 12.83
CA GLU A 316 17.11 12.41 12.63
C GLU A 316 17.53 13.04 13.98
N GLY A 317 16.97 12.58 15.10
CA GLY A 317 17.25 13.09 16.45
C GLY A 317 16.38 14.25 16.90
N ASP A 318 15.38 14.65 16.12
CA ASP A 318 14.45 15.71 16.46
C ASP A 318 13.40 15.25 17.46
N ARG A 319 13.01 16.13 18.38
CA ARG A 319 11.86 15.90 19.27
C ARG A 319 10.55 16.16 18.52
N ILE A 320 9.69 15.16 18.50
CA ILE A 320 8.38 15.20 17.86
C ILE A 320 7.28 14.80 18.84
N MET A 321 6.07 15.23 18.57
CA MET A 321 4.88 14.98 19.40
C MET A 321 3.81 14.28 18.56
N LEU A 322 3.35 13.12 19.01
CA LEU A 322 2.09 12.54 18.57
C LEU A 322 0.99 13.01 19.53
N THR A 323 0.05 13.77 19.02
CA THR A 323 -1.03 14.35 19.80
C THR A 323 -2.22 13.41 19.96
N ASP A 324 -3.12 13.67 20.92
CA ASP A 324 -4.31 12.85 21.17
C ASP A 324 -5.25 12.73 19.95
N ASN A 325 -5.24 13.73 19.06
CA ASN A 325 -6.03 13.71 17.83
C ASN A 325 -5.29 13.11 16.63
N GLY A 326 -4.12 12.50 16.84
CA GLY A 326 -3.35 11.81 15.81
C GLY A 326 -2.41 12.69 14.96
N MET A 327 -2.26 13.99 15.29
CA MET A 327 -1.30 14.85 14.59
C MET A 327 0.12 14.52 15.03
N LEU A 328 1.00 14.22 14.06
CA LEU A 328 2.43 14.04 14.30
C LEU A 328 3.18 15.30 13.86
N ARG A 329 3.84 15.98 14.80
CA ARG A 329 4.46 17.29 14.57
C ARG A 329 5.75 17.50 15.34
N TYR A 330 6.59 18.39 14.84
CA TYR A 330 7.70 18.95 15.61
C TYR A 330 7.18 19.79 16.79
N LEU A 331 8.01 20.05 17.78
CA LEU A 331 7.64 20.88 18.94
C LEU A 331 7.32 22.34 18.55
N ASN A 332 7.82 22.83 17.40
CA ASN A 332 7.47 24.15 16.87
C ASN A 332 6.10 24.21 16.16
N GLY A 333 5.37 23.08 16.11
CA GLY A 333 4.03 22.96 15.53
C GLY A 333 4.00 22.53 14.05
N ARG A 334 5.11 22.50 13.34
CA ARG A 334 5.18 22.04 11.94
C ARG A 334 4.90 20.55 11.89
N VAL A 335 4.12 20.10 10.92
CA VAL A 335 3.84 18.68 10.68
C VAL A 335 5.16 17.95 10.34
N TYR A 336 5.41 16.84 11.05
CA TYR A 336 6.56 15.97 10.79
C TYR A 336 6.23 14.95 9.70
N GLY A 337 5.08 14.29 9.81
CA GLY A 337 4.62 13.25 8.91
C GLY A 337 3.19 12.83 9.24
N SER A 338 2.71 11.79 8.59
CA SER A 338 1.39 11.23 8.90
C SER A 338 1.49 10.10 9.94
N ALA A 339 0.54 10.07 10.86
CA ALA A 339 0.31 8.96 11.78
C ALA A 339 -1.13 8.42 11.67
N SER A 340 -1.89 8.86 10.65
CA SER A 340 -3.28 8.51 10.43
C SER A 340 -3.39 7.33 9.47
N PRO A 341 -4.05 6.22 9.84
CA PRO A 341 -4.32 5.11 8.94
C PRO A 341 -5.15 5.52 7.72
N LEU A 342 -5.02 4.81 6.61
CA LEU A 342 -5.69 5.11 5.33
C LEU A 342 -7.22 5.27 5.47
N LYS A 343 -7.87 4.47 6.33
CA LYS A 343 -9.31 4.54 6.61
C LYS A 343 -9.78 5.94 7.08
N ASP A 344 -8.91 6.65 7.81
CA ASP A 344 -9.22 8.00 8.30
C ASP A 344 -9.18 9.00 7.14
N GLY A 345 -8.27 8.82 6.19
CA GLY A 345 -8.24 9.57 4.93
C GLY A 345 -9.49 9.35 4.07
N VAL A 346 -9.98 8.10 3.99
CA VAL A 346 -11.26 7.76 3.31
C VAL A 346 -12.43 8.49 3.97
N ALA A 347 -12.52 8.48 5.27
CA ALA A 347 -13.57 9.16 6.02
C ALA A 347 -13.47 10.70 5.86
N ASN A 348 -12.25 11.24 5.90
CA ASN A 348 -12.01 12.67 5.82
C ASN A 348 -12.33 13.26 4.44
N ILE A 349 -11.95 12.59 3.35
CA ILE A 349 -12.28 13.09 2.00
C ILE A 349 -13.80 13.17 1.79
N MET A 350 -14.55 12.18 2.27
CA MET A 350 -16.03 12.21 2.24
C MET A 350 -16.57 13.44 2.99
N ARG A 351 -16.06 13.67 4.20
CA ARG A 351 -16.45 14.81 5.05
C ARG A 351 -16.15 16.16 4.40
N VAL A 352 -14.98 16.29 3.75
CA VAL A 352 -14.50 17.55 3.19
C VAL A 352 -15.12 17.84 1.83
N THR A 353 -15.28 16.84 0.97
CA THR A 353 -15.71 17.04 -0.42
C THR A 353 -17.18 16.75 -0.64
N GLY A 354 -17.80 15.94 0.21
CA GLY A 354 -19.16 15.41 0.01
C GLY A 354 -19.23 14.27 -1.01
N CYS A 355 -18.09 13.69 -1.40
CA CYS A 355 -18.09 12.52 -2.28
C CYS A 355 -18.77 11.32 -1.61
N THR A 356 -19.29 10.41 -2.41
CA THR A 356 -19.93 9.19 -1.94
C THR A 356 -18.92 8.21 -1.37
N LEU A 357 -19.38 7.26 -0.57
CA LEU A 357 -18.54 6.16 -0.07
C LEU A 357 -17.95 5.35 -1.24
N ALA A 358 -18.72 5.13 -2.30
CA ALA A 358 -18.24 4.42 -3.49
C ALA A 358 -17.07 5.14 -4.16
N GLU A 359 -17.13 6.47 -4.30
CA GLU A 359 -16.03 7.27 -4.84
C GLU A 359 -14.81 7.23 -3.92
N ALA A 360 -14.98 7.36 -2.60
CA ALA A 360 -13.88 7.30 -1.64
C ALA A 360 -13.18 5.93 -1.63
N ILE A 361 -13.93 4.84 -1.67
CA ILE A 361 -13.37 3.48 -1.81
C ILE A 361 -12.69 3.30 -3.16
N THR A 362 -13.25 3.84 -4.25
CA THR A 362 -12.58 3.81 -5.56
C THR A 362 -11.18 4.42 -5.49
N MET A 363 -11.04 5.57 -4.83
CA MET A 363 -9.75 6.25 -4.65
C MET A 363 -8.77 5.50 -3.73
N ALA A 364 -9.27 4.70 -2.80
CA ALA A 364 -8.44 3.97 -1.82
C ALA A 364 -8.28 2.47 -2.14
N SER A 365 -8.84 1.98 -3.24
CA SER A 365 -8.78 0.55 -3.58
C SER A 365 -8.67 0.33 -5.09
N THR A 366 -9.67 0.72 -5.88
CA THR A 366 -9.71 0.46 -7.33
C THR A 366 -8.60 1.20 -8.08
N ASN A 367 -8.45 2.51 -7.82
CA ASN A 367 -7.47 3.33 -8.53
C ASN A 367 -6.02 2.88 -8.29
N PRO A 368 -5.57 2.64 -7.04
CA PRO A 368 -4.22 2.11 -6.85
C PRO A 368 -4.06 0.70 -7.45
N ALA A 369 -5.08 -0.17 -7.42
CA ALA A 369 -5.01 -1.46 -8.09
C ALA A 369 -4.78 -1.31 -9.60
N VAL A 370 -5.51 -0.42 -10.26
CA VAL A 370 -5.36 -0.12 -11.69
C VAL A 370 -3.99 0.48 -12.00
N LEU A 371 -3.54 1.45 -11.18
CA LEU A 371 -2.25 2.12 -11.36
C LEU A 371 -1.07 1.13 -11.38
N TYR A 372 -1.10 0.13 -10.48
CA TYR A 372 -0.03 -0.87 -10.36
C TYR A 372 -0.29 -2.17 -11.11
N GLY A 373 -1.36 -2.25 -11.90
CA GLY A 373 -1.69 -3.47 -12.66
C GLY A 373 -2.09 -4.67 -11.78
N LEU A 374 -2.58 -4.44 -10.57
CA LEU A 374 -3.05 -5.46 -9.64
C LEU A 374 -4.46 -5.91 -10.05
N SER A 375 -4.56 -6.65 -11.14
CA SER A 375 -5.83 -7.00 -11.77
C SER A 375 -6.68 -8.01 -10.98
N ASP A 376 -6.13 -8.61 -9.94
CA ASP A 376 -6.77 -9.62 -9.09
C ASP A 376 -7.52 -9.05 -7.89
N ARG A 377 -7.41 -7.75 -7.59
CA ARG A 377 -7.93 -7.09 -6.38
C ARG A 377 -8.43 -5.66 -6.64
N GLY A 378 -8.87 -4.96 -5.59
CA GLY A 378 -9.31 -3.55 -5.66
C GLY A 378 -10.79 -3.36 -5.99
N VAL A 379 -11.51 -4.45 -6.25
CA VAL A 379 -12.96 -4.47 -6.54
C VAL A 379 -13.62 -5.71 -5.95
N ILE A 380 -14.95 -5.68 -5.77
CA ILE A 380 -15.75 -6.86 -5.44
C ILE A 380 -16.36 -7.39 -6.72
N GLU A 381 -15.72 -8.39 -7.34
CA GLU A 381 -16.16 -9.05 -8.57
C GLU A 381 -15.85 -10.54 -8.53
N GLU A 382 -16.64 -11.36 -9.23
CA GLU A 382 -16.37 -12.80 -9.37
C GLU A 382 -15.02 -13.02 -10.09
N GLY A 383 -14.26 -13.98 -9.60
CA GLY A 383 -12.90 -14.29 -10.09
C GLY A 383 -11.79 -13.45 -9.44
N LYS A 384 -12.11 -12.44 -8.64
CA LYS A 384 -11.13 -11.64 -7.89
C LYS A 384 -10.85 -12.25 -6.52
N ARG A 385 -9.71 -11.89 -5.95
CA ARG A 385 -9.36 -12.23 -4.57
C ARG A 385 -10.42 -11.69 -3.61
N ALA A 386 -10.73 -12.45 -2.61
CA ALA A 386 -11.59 -12.01 -1.52
C ALA A 386 -10.79 -11.19 -0.50
N ASP A 387 -10.26 -10.05 -0.95
CA ASP A 387 -9.70 -9.00 -0.10
C ASP A 387 -10.85 -8.04 0.23
N LEU A 388 -11.43 -8.17 1.42
CA LEU A 388 -12.68 -7.52 1.80
C LEU A 388 -12.56 -6.89 3.18
N ILE A 389 -13.27 -5.77 3.37
CA ILE A 389 -13.47 -5.17 4.69
C ILE A 389 -14.96 -5.09 5.02
N LEU A 390 -15.28 -5.35 6.28
CA LEU A 390 -16.60 -5.11 6.85
C LEU A 390 -16.46 -4.03 7.92
N PHE A 391 -17.26 -2.99 7.82
CA PHE A 391 -17.13 -1.83 8.68
C PHE A 391 -18.46 -1.12 8.92
N ARG A 392 -18.44 -0.17 9.86
CA ARG A 392 -19.53 0.79 10.10
C ARG A 392 -19.02 2.21 9.92
N MET A 393 -19.89 3.11 9.46
CA MET A 393 -19.65 4.55 9.57
C MET A 393 -20.28 5.06 10.86
N VAL A 394 -19.47 5.53 11.81
CA VAL A 394 -19.90 6.04 13.11
C VAL A 394 -19.43 7.48 13.24
N LYS A 395 -20.34 8.44 13.31
CA LYS A 395 -20.00 9.89 13.41
C LYS A 395 -18.98 10.35 12.33
N SER A 396 -19.13 9.85 11.10
CA SER A 396 -18.22 10.09 9.98
C SER A 396 -16.82 9.46 10.12
N GLU A 397 -16.64 8.50 10.99
CA GLU A 397 -15.43 7.68 11.11
C GLU A 397 -15.69 6.28 10.56
N MET A 398 -14.69 5.71 9.89
CA MET A 398 -14.73 4.34 9.39
C MET A 398 -14.20 3.40 10.47
N VAL A 399 -15.10 2.60 11.07
CA VAL A 399 -14.76 1.61 12.10
C VAL A 399 -14.71 0.23 11.47
N ILE A 400 -13.51 -0.32 11.33
CA ILE A 400 -13.29 -1.65 10.76
C ILE A 400 -13.71 -2.71 11.79
N GLU A 401 -14.59 -3.61 11.39
CA GLU A 401 -15.07 -4.73 12.21
C GLU A 401 -14.39 -6.04 11.81
N LYS A 402 -14.20 -6.26 10.51
CA LYS A 402 -13.53 -7.45 9.98
C LYS A 402 -12.71 -7.12 8.75
N THR A 403 -11.57 -7.79 8.63
CA THR A 403 -10.73 -7.73 7.42
C THR A 403 -10.47 -9.15 6.93
N TYR A 404 -10.67 -9.35 5.63
CA TYR A 404 -10.34 -10.59 4.95
C TYR A 404 -9.26 -10.33 3.90
N VAL A 405 -8.25 -11.17 3.88
CA VAL A 405 -7.20 -11.18 2.85
C VAL A 405 -7.16 -12.56 2.22
N LEU A 406 -7.31 -12.62 0.91
CA LEU A 406 -7.40 -13.89 0.17
C LEU A 406 -8.39 -14.85 0.84
N GLY A 407 -9.57 -14.34 1.23
CA GLY A 407 -10.63 -15.09 1.90
C GLY A 407 -10.37 -15.46 3.36
N ASN A 408 -9.17 -15.24 3.89
CA ASN A 408 -8.87 -15.52 5.28
C ASN A 408 -9.30 -14.35 6.17
N LEU A 409 -10.02 -14.61 7.24
CA LEU A 409 -10.33 -13.62 8.27
C LEU A 409 -9.05 -13.32 9.05
N VAL A 410 -8.44 -12.15 8.79
CA VAL A 410 -7.17 -11.73 9.39
C VAL A 410 -7.35 -10.74 10.55
N TYR A 411 -8.53 -10.14 10.66
CA TYR A 411 -8.92 -9.30 11.78
C TYR A 411 -10.43 -9.43 12.06
N ASP A 412 -10.77 -9.56 13.35
CA ASP A 412 -12.14 -9.51 13.87
C ASP A 412 -12.13 -8.69 15.17
N ALA A 413 -12.82 -7.55 15.17
CA ALA A 413 -12.86 -6.64 16.32
C ALA A 413 -13.40 -7.32 17.60
N VAL A 414 -14.39 -8.24 17.43
CA VAL A 414 -15.01 -8.95 18.57
C VAL A 414 -14.05 -9.97 19.22
N SER A 415 -13.13 -10.53 18.44
CA SER A 415 -12.17 -11.54 18.93
C SER A 415 -10.87 -10.92 19.46
N SER A 416 -10.73 -9.59 19.38
CA SER A 416 -9.50 -8.85 19.73
C SER A 416 -9.62 -8.10 21.06
N GLU A 417 -10.78 -8.17 21.72
CA GLU A 417 -11.03 -7.75 23.10
C GLU A 417 -10.82 -8.94 24.06
#